data_2e5c75fb3c057be7c3080b1e4d6f2749
#
_entry.id   2e5c75fb3c057be7c3080b1e4d6f2749
#
_cell.length_a   1.000
_cell.length_b   1.000
_cell.length_c   1.000
_cell.angle_alpha   90.00
_cell.angle_beta   90.00
_cell.angle_gamma   90.00
#
_symmetry.space_group_name_H-M   'P 1'
#
loop_
_entity.id
_entity.type
_entity.pdbx_description
1 polymer ?
#
loop_
_entity_poly.entity_id
_entity_poly.type
_entity_poly.pdbx_seq_one_letter_code
_entity_poly.pdbx_strand_id
1 'polypeptide(L)'
;MRFGIIGTAAIARSALIPAIGRTEHTVEAVASRDASRARAVADEFDVPRSYGSYEALVAAPDVDAVYNPLPNGLHAAWTKRAADEGLHVLCEKPLAADADEAASVVDYCDDAGVCLMEGFMYRYHPRTERAAE
;
A
#
# COMPACT_ATOMS: atom_id res chain seq x y z
N MET A 1 -10.81 7.21 3.00
CA MET A 1 -10.15 5.91 3.31
C MET A 1 -9.01 6.15 4.28
N ARG A 2 -8.83 5.21 5.20
CA ARG A 2 -7.76 5.20 6.19
C ARG A 2 -6.68 4.22 5.70
N PHE A 3 -5.50 4.76 5.37
CA PHE A 3 -4.41 3.96 4.80
C PHE A 3 -3.44 3.44 5.86
N GLY A 4 -3.01 2.20 5.69
CA GLY A 4 -1.84 1.62 6.35
C GLY A 4 -0.66 1.52 5.38
N ILE A 5 0.53 1.83 5.84
CA ILE A 5 1.76 1.75 5.04
C ILE A 5 2.56 0.52 5.46
N ILE A 6 2.72 -0.45 4.56
CA ILE A 6 3.50 -1.68 4.82
C ILE A 6 4.97 -1.42 4.49
N GLY A 7 5.76 -1.15 5.51
CA GLY A 7 7.19 -0.82 5.38
C GLY A 7 7.46 0.68 5.43
N THR A 8 8.75 1.01 5.42
CA THR A 8 9.26 2.39 5.54
C THR A 8 10.05 2.82 4.31
N ALA A 9 9.59 2.40 3.14
CA ALA A 9 10.25 2.69 1.87
C ALA A 9 10.35 4.19 1.59
N ALA A 10 11.41 4.60 0.93
CA ALA A 10 11.64 6.01 0.58
C ALA A 10 10.48 6.60 -0.23
N ILE A 11 9.92 5.84 -1.16
CA ILE A 11 8.79 6.31 -2.00
C ILE A 11 7.53 6.59 -1.17
N ALA A 12 7.26 5.82 -0.12
CA ALA A 12 6.16 6.09 0.78
C ALA A 12 6.33 7.46 1.48
N ARG A 13 7.52 7.71 2.00
CA ARG A 13 7.86 8.93 2.74
C ARG A 13 7.94 10.18 1.85
N SER A 14 8.56 10.06 0.67
CA SER A 14 8.79 11.21 -0.21
C SER A 14 7.61 11.56 -1.11
N ALA A 15 6.73 10.62 -1.39
CA ALA A 15 5.64 10.82 -2.34
C ALA A 15 4.25 10.49 -1.77
N LEU A 16 4.00 9.25 -1.33
CA LEU A 16 2.63 8.83 -1.05
C LEU A 16 2.06 9.46 0.22
N ILE A 17 2.76 9.42 1.35
CA ILE A 17 2.27 10.00 2.60
C ILE A 17 1.95 11.50 2.41
N PRO A 18 2.86 12.31 1.83
CA PRO A 18 2.55 13.71 1.51
C PRO A 18 1.39 13.89 0.53
N ALA A 19 1.22 12.96 -0.43
CA ALA A 19 0.12 13.03 -1.38
C ALA A 19 -1.23 12.74 -0.72
N ILE A 20 -1.33 11.73 0.13
CA ILE A 20 -2.54 11.42 0.92
C ILE A 20 -2.93 12.62 1.78
N GLY A 21 -1.97 13.29 2.42
CA GLY A 21 -2.22 14.47 3.25
C GLY A 21 -2.81 15.69 2.51
N ARG A 22 -2.90 15.64 1.17
CA ARG A 22 -3.55 16.66 0.33
C ARG A 22 -4.95 16.26 -0.11
N THR A 23 -5.45 15.16 0.37
CA THR A 23 -6.77 14.60 0.04
C THR A 23 -7.64 14.51 1.31
N GLU A 24 -8.86 14.01 1.15
CA GLU A 24 -9.74 13.65 2.28
C GLU A 24 -9.36 12.34 2.97
N HIS A 25 -8.32 11.65 2.50
CA HIS A 25 -7.86 10.38 3.05
C HIS A 25 -6.80 10.62 4.12
N THR A 26 -6.58 9.62 4.98
CA THR A 26 -5.61 9.69 6.09
C THR A 26 -4.65 8.51 6.07
N VAL A 27 -3.46 8.71 6.62
CA VAL A 27 -2.55 7.63 6.97
C VAL A 27 -2.71 7.34 8.46
N GLU A 28 -3.26 6.17 8.78
CA GLU A 28 -3.56 5.77 10.16
C GLU A 28 -2.45 4.94 10.81
N ALA A 29 -1.70 4.23 10.00
CA ALA A 29 -0.69 3.31 10.52
C ALA A 29 0.50 3.17 9.57
N VAL A 30 1.66 2.90 10.15
CA VAL A 30 2.85 2.46 9.44
C VAL A 30 3.45 1.25 10.14
N ALA A 31 3.93 0.27 9.38
CA ALA A 31 4.58 -0.91 9.92
C ALA A 31 5.98 -1.12 9.38
N SER A 32 6.82 -1.72 10.19
CA SER A 32 8.15 -2.19 9.80
C SER A 32 8.49 -3.43 10.62
N ARG A 33 9.37 -4.30 10.10
CA ARG A 33 9.96 -5.40 10.87
C ARG A 33 10.85 -4.91 12.02
N ASP A 34 11.20 -3.64 11.98
CA ASP A 34 11.87 -2.92 13.06
C ASP A 34 10.91 -1.86 13.63
N ALA A 35 10.43 -2.10 14.85
CA ALA A 35 9.46 -1.21 15.50
C ALA A 35 9.99 0.22 15.67
N SER A 36 11.30 0.39 15.86
CA SER A 36 11.90 1.72 16.01
C SER A 36 11.84 2.51 14.70
N ARG A 37 12.00 1.84 13.56
CA ARG A 37 11.84 2.46 12.24
C ARG A 37 10.39 2.84 11.95
N ALA A 38 9.45 1.96 12.29
CA ALA A 38 8.03 2.26 12.16
C ALA A 38 7.68 3.50 12.98
N ARG A 39 8.14 3.55 14.24
CA ARG A 39 7.94 4.68 15.14
C ARG A 39 8.51 5.97 14.60
N ALA A 40 9.75 5.95 14.11
CA ALA A 40 10.39 7.13 13.55
C ALA A 40 9.62 7.73 12.37
N VAL A 41 9.08 6.88 11.48
CA VAL A 41 8.24 7.36 10.36
C VAL A 41 6.89 7.88 10.86
N ALA A 42 6.28 7.22 11.83
CA ALA A 42 5.03 7.69 12.42
C ALA A 42 5.21 9.07 13.07
N ASP A 43 6.27 9.28 13.82
CA ASP A 43 6.58 10.56 14.47
C ASP A 43 6.92 11.66 13.43
N GLU A 44 7.61 11.30 12.33
CA GLU A 44 7.96 12.26 11.25
C GLU A 44 6.73 12.81 10.51
N PHE A 45 5.69 12.00 10.34
CA PHE A 45 4.51 12.33 9.54
C PHE A 45 3.22 12.46 10.36
N ASP A 46 3.30 12.50 11.66
CA ASP A 46 2.16 12.56 12.59
C ASP A 46 1.16 11.41 12.36
N VAL A 47 1.67 10.21 12.03
CA VAL A 47 0.83 9.02 11.85
C VAL A 47 0.43 8.47 13.21
N PRO A 48 -0.87 8.24 13.48
CA PRO A 48 -1.35 7.88 14.82
C PRO A 48 -0.78 6.57 15.39
N ARG A 49 -0.47 5.60 14.52
CA ARG A 49 -0.05 4.26 14.95
C ARG A 49 1.18 3.76 14.22
N SER A 50 2.02 3.02 14.94
CA SER A 50 3.16 2.30 14.37
C SER A 50 3.17 0.86 14.88
N TYR A 51 3.49 -0.07 13.98
CA TYR A 51 3.54 -1.50 14.27
C TYR A 51 4.92 -2.09 13.97
N GLY A 52 5.36 -3.02 14.82
CA GLY A 52 6.63 -3.74 14.67
C GLY A 52 6.56 -4.95 13.73
N SER A 53 5.41 -5.18 13.11
CA SER A 53 5.23 -6.22 12.09
C SER A 53 4.16 -5.83 11.08
N TYR A 54 4.24 -6.38 9.88
CA TYR A 54 3.27 -6.13 8.83
C TYR A 54 1.92 -6.81 9.14
N GLU A 55 1.98 -7.99 9.78
CA GLU A 55 0.82 -8.74 10.25
C GLU A 55 -0.04 -7.89 11.20
N ALA A 56 0.58 -7.22 12.14
CA ALA A 56 -0.14 -6.37 13.09
C ALA A 56 -0.84 -5.18 12.40
N LEU A 57 -0.25 -4.65 11.33
CA LEU A 57 -0.86 -3.56 10.59
C LEU A 57 -2.07 -4.04 9.79
N VAL A 58 -1.94 -5.15 9.04
CA VAL A 58 -3.06 -5.63 8.19
C VAL A 58 -4.25 -6.10 9.03
N ALA A 59 -4.02 -6.55 10.26
CA ALA A 59 -5.08 -6.90 11.20
C ALA A 59 -5.67 -5.69 11.96
N ALA A 60 -5.20 -4.47 11.71
CA ALA A 60 -5.65 -3.30 12.44
C ALA A 60 -7.08 -2.87 12.02
N PRO A 61 -8.02 -2.72 12.97
CA PRO A 61 -9.43 -2.47 12.63
C PRO A 61 -9.71 -1.06 12.07
N ASP A 62 -8.74 -0.16 12.19
CA ASP A 62 -8.87 1.23 11.74
C ASP A 62 -8.20 1.48 10.38
N VAL A 63 -7.86 0.43 9.64
CA VAL A 63 -7.27 0.50 8.29
C VAL A 63 -8.29 -0.01 7.28
N ASP A 64 -8.51 0.75 6.22
CA ASP A 64 -9.43 0.39 5.12
C ASP A 64 -8.65 -0.09 3.87
N ALA A 65 -7.46 0.43 3.71
CA ALA A 65 -6.60 0.13 2.56
C ALA A 65 -5.13 0.13 2.97
N VAL A 66 -4.32 -0.63 2.26
CA VAL A 66 -2.88 -0.63 2.46
C VAL A 66 -2.13 -0.18 1.22
N TYR A 67 -1.01 0.50 1.46
CA TYR A 67 0.01 0.73 0.46
C TYR A 67 1.16 -0.24 0.67
N ASN A 68 1.50 -0.97 -0.38
CA ASN A 68 2.53 -2.00 -0.37
C ASN A 68 3.75 -1.60 -1.23
N PRO A 69 4.72 -0.85 -0.69
CA PRO A 69 5.98 -0.51 -1.35
C PRO A 69 7.14 -1.43 -0.92
N LEU A 70 6.86 -2.66 -0.57
CA LEU A 70 7.87 -3.63 -0.17
C LEU A 70 8.80 -3.98 -1.35
N PRO A 71 9.91 -4.70 -1.12
CA PRO A 71 10.69 -5.29 -2.21
C PRO A 71 9.82 -6.16 -3.12
N ASN A 72 10.09 -6.15 -4.41
CA ASN A 72 9.24 -6.76 -5.46
C ASN A 72 8.78 -8.19 -5.14
N GLY A 73 9.68 -9.04 -4.63
CA GLY A 73 9.36 -10.43 -4.29
C GLY A 73 8.37 -10.60 -3.12
N LEU A 74 8.00 -9.52 -2.45
CA LEU A 74 7.02 -9.54 -1.35
C LEU A 74 5.66 -8.95 -1.76
N HIS A 75 5.53 -8.39 -2.96
CA HIS A 75 4.32 -7.72 -3.41
C HIS A 75 3.13 -8.66 -3.43
N ALA A 76 3.24 -9.79 -4.13
CA ALA A 76 2.14 -10.75 -4.27
C ALA A 76 1.68 -11.31 -2.91
N ALA A 77 2.63 -11.74 -2.08
CA ALA A 77 2.32 -12.34 -0.78
C ALA A 77 1.60 -11.36 0.16
N TRP A 78 2.08 -10.12 0.27
CA TRP A 78 1.48 -9.13 1.17
C TRP A 78 0.20 -8.52 0.62
N THR A 79 0.05 -8.46 -0.70
CA THR A 79 -1.21 -8.08 -1.34
C THR A 79 -2.31 -9.09 -1.01
N LYS A 80 -2.02 -10.40 -1.14
CA LYS A 80 -2.99 -11.45 -0.79
C LYS A 80 -3.32 -11.44 0.70
N ARG A 81 -2.34 -11.26 1.59
CA ARG A 81 -2.59 -11.17 3.03
C ARG A 81 -3.47 -9.97 3.41
N ALA A 82 -3.27 -8.83 2.75
CA ALA A 82 -4.14 -7.68 2.96
C ALA A 82 -5.58 -7.96 2.47
N ALA A 83 -5.72 -8.65 1.34
CA ALA A 83 -7.02 -9.07 0.80
C ALA A 83 -7.75 -10.04 1.74
N ASP A 84 -7.04 -10.96 2.41
CA ASP A 84 -7.62 -11.86 3.42
C ASP A 84 -8.28 -11.10 4.59
N GLU A 85 -7.74 -9.94 4.93
CA GLU A 85 -8.30 -9.05 5.98
C GLU A 85 -9.34 -8.06 5.42
N GLY A 86 -9.71 -8.20 4.15
CA GLY A 86 -10.70 -7.34 3.50
C GLY A 86 -10.19 -5.93 3.16
N LEU A 87 -8.88 -5.71 3.15
CA LEU A 87 -8.29 -4.41 2.87
C LEU A 87 -8.10 -4.20 1.36
N HIS A 88 -8.44 -3.00 0.89
CA HIS A 88 -8.05 -2.57 -0.45
C HIS A 88 -6.54 -2.39 -0.55
N VAL A 89 -5.96 -2.59 -1.73
CA VAL A 89 -4.49 -2.56 -1.90
C VAL A 89 -4.06 -1.64 -3.02
N LEU A 90 -3.16 -0.72 -2.70
CA LEU A 90 -2.31 -0.03 -3.65
C LEU A 90 -0.91 -0.65 -3.57
N CYS A 91 -0.53 -1.43 -4.58
CA CYS A 91 0.76 -2.10 -4.64
C CYS A 91 1.72 -1.37 -5.58
N GLU A 92 2.96 -1.15 -5.16
CA GLU A 92 3.99 -0.62 -6.05
C GLU A 92 4.29 -1.58 -7.21
N LYS A 93 4.75 -0.99 -8.28
CA LYS A 93 5.18 -1.72 -9.49
C LYS A 93 6.56 -2.38 -9.26
N PRO A 94 6.82 -3.53 -9.86
CA PRO A 94 5.86 -4.41 -10.56
C PRO A 94 4.97 -5.14 -9.56
N LEU A 95 3.71 -5.37 -9.91
CA LEU A 95 2.74 -6.07 -9.05
C LEU A 95 3.23 -7.47 -8.64
N ALA A 96 3.88 -8.16 -9.56
CA ALA A 96 4.34 -9.53 -9.39
C ALA A 96 5.62 -9.79 -10.20
N ALA A 97 6.21 -10.96 -10.04
CA ALA A 97 7.44 -11.36 -10.72
C ALA A 97 7.21 -11.71 -12.21
N ASP A 98 6.03 -12.23 -12.54
CA ASP A 98 5.63 -12.60 -13.89
C ASP A 98 4.11 -12.47 -14.09
N ALA A 99 3.65 -12.77 -15.31
CA ALA A 99 2.26 -12.63 -15.68
C ALA A 99 1.33 -13.62 -14.96
N ASP A 100 1.78 -14.83 -14.70
CA ASP A 100 0.97 -15.85 -14.03
C ASP A 100 0.77 -15.50 -12.57
N GLU A 101 1.82 -15.03 -11.90
CA GLU A 101 1.72 -14.52 -10.53
C GLU A 101 0.82 -13.28 -10.47
N ALA A 102 0.96 -12.35 -11.42
CA ALA A 102 0.10 -11.17 -11.50
C ALA A 102 -1.38 -11.54 -11.67
N ALA A 103 -1.70 -12.45 -12.60
CA ALA A 103 -3.06 -12.95 -12.78
C ALA A 103 -3.60 -13.57 -11.49
N SER A 104 -2.80 -14.42 -10.83
CA SER A 104 -3.17 -15.03 -9.54
C SER A 104 -3.45 -14.01 -8.43
N VAL A 105 -2.72 -12.89 -8.40
CA VAL A 105 -2.96 -11.81 -7.42
C VAL A 105 -4.25 -11.06 -7.72
N VAL A 106 -4.51 -10.76 -9.00
CA VAL A 106 -5.73 -10.07 -9.43
C VAL A 106 -6.96 -10.92 -9.11
N ASP A 107 -6.96 -12.20 -9.55
CA ASP A 107 -8.07 -13.12 -9.29
C ASP A 107 -8.34 -13.26 -7.77
N TYR A 108 -7.27 -13.35 -6.98
CA TYR A 108 -7.38 -13.45 -5.52
C TYR A 108 -8.05 -12.23 -4.89
N CYS A 109 -7.69 -11.03 -5.33
CA CYS A 109 -8.29 -9.79 -4.83
C CYS A 109 -9.74 -9.64 -5.28
N ASP A 110 -10.06 -10.05 -6.52
CA ASP A 110 -11.43 -10.06 -7.03
C ASP A 110 -12.32 -11.03 -6.25
N ASP A 111 -11.84 -12.24 -5.97
CA ASP A 111 -12.54 -13.24 -5.16
C ASP A 111 -12.76 -12.75 -3.71
N ALA A 112 -11.79 -12.02 -3.14
CA ALA A 112 -11.91 -11.41 -1.82
C ALA A 112 -12.81 -10.16 -1.80
N GLY A 113 -13.22 -9.66 -2.97
CA GLY A 113 -14.06 -8.46 -3.08
C GLY A 113 -13.35 -7.16 -2.72
N VAL A 114 -12.02 -7.10 -2.85
CA VAL A 114 -11.23 -5.91 -2.57
C VAL A 114 -10.71 -5.26 -3.85
N CYS A 115 -10.53 -3.94 -3.80
CA CYS A 115 -9.93 -3.20 -4.90
C CYS A 115 -8.41 -3.35 -4.87
N LEU A 116 -7.83 -3.75 -5.99
CA LEU A 116 -6.38 -3.79 -6.22
C LEU A 116 -5.99 -2.77 -7.28
N MET A 117 -4.96 -1.99 -6.99
CA MET A 117 -4.38 -1.03 -7.91
C MET A 117 -2.86 -1.14 -7.91
N GLU A 118 -2.27 -1.22 -9.10
CA GLU A 118 -0.83 -1.15 -9.28
C GLU A 118 -0.36 0.30 -9.41
N GLY A 119 0.77 0.63 -8.81
CA GLY A 119 1.32 1.98 -8.67
C GLY A 119 1.87 2.60 -9.96
N PHE A 120 1.17 2.47 -11.08
CA PHE A 120 1.48 3.16 -12.33
C PHE A 120 0.94 4.60 -12.32
N MET A 121 1.56 5.47 -11.57
CA MET A 121 1.12 6.85 -11.35
C MET A 121 1.01 7.67 -12.65
N TYR A 122 1.80 7.36 -13.69
CA TYR A 122 1.74 8.06 -14.98
C TYR A 122 0.38 7.95 -15.67
N ARG A 123 -0.41 6.92 -15.39
CA ARG A 123 -1.76 6.71 -15.97
C ARG A 123 -2.73 7.81 -15.60
N TYR A 124 -2.50 8.47 -14.46
CA TYR A 124 -3.35 9.54 -13.91
C TYR A 124 -2.75 10.92 -14.13
N HIS A 125 -1.69 11.02 -14.92
CA HIS A 125 -1.08 12.30 -15.24
C HIS A 125 -1.81 12.94 -16.42
N PRO A 126 -2.20 14.23 -16.37
CA PRO A 126 -2.96 14.90 -17.44
C PRO A 126 -2.32 14.82 -18.83
N ARG A 127 -0.99 14.74 -18.89
CA ARG A 127 -0.26 14.54 -20.14
C ARG A 127 -0.54 13.18 -20.76
N THR A 128 -0.65 12.12 -19.94
CA THR A 128 -0.94 10.76 -20.41
C THR A 128 -2.40 10.65 -20.84
N GLU A 129 -3.31 11.22 -20.08
CA GLU A 129 -4.74 11.28 -20.41
C GLU A 129 -4.96 11.94 -21.77
N ARG A 130 -4.32 13.11 -22.02
CA ARG A 130 -4.39 13.80 -23.32
C ARG A 130 -3.77 13.02 -24.47
N ALA A 131 -2.75 12.20 -24.20
CA ALA A 131 -2.12 11.37 -25.24
C ALA A 131 -2.96 10.14 -25.62
N ALA A 132 -3.91 9.75 -24.77
CA ALA A 132 -4.82 8.64 -24.99
C ALA A 132 -6.14 9.03 -25.69
N GLU A 133 -6.44 10.34 -25.79
CA GLU A 133 -7.55 10.90 -26.55
C GLU A 133 -7.25 10.89 -28.06
#